data_e9a615fdddfaf5f037ef2dd006831b97
#
_entry.id   e9a615fdddfaf5f037ef2dd006831b97
#
_cell.length_a   1.000
_cell.length_b   1.000
_cell.length_c   1.000
_cell.angle_alpha   90.00
_cell.angle_beta   90.00
_cell.angle_gamma   90.00
#
_symmetry.space_group_name_H-M   'P 1'
#
loop_
_entity.id
_entity.type
_entity.pdbx_description
1 polymer ?
#
loop_
_entity_poly.entity_id
_entity_poly.type
_entity_poly.pdbx_seq_one_letter_code
_entity_poly.pdbx_strand_id
1 'polypeptide(L)'
;VTLTADTPEEGVRDAAMAAEIPNLRYEKNRIRQGAANNWNAAVRLARGEWIKMMHHDDWFASPASLERMADLLESDPAADLAFCGTWQVTLGEGVERGTEPAAPCSGDAACGTDRFPRGISREQEELIRADYRNLFLGNYIGSPSATLYRKTGLEYEPALTWLVDMEYYMRLLARNPRFACTAEPLICIGVSESQLTERCRTDGELNLYEYGFLFREFDLKSEERFCEKLVQIGLKYGQPWEKIEPYGVSRALWKEMARRKRMGDLGALAKAAGRKLLRRG
;
A
#
# COMPACT_ATOMS: atom_id res chain seq x y z
N VAL A 1 0.48 10.61 -20.89
CA VAL A 1 0.72 9.41 -20.07
C VAL A 1 2.21 9.09 -20.08
N THR A 2 2.76 8.63 -18.96
CA THR A 2 4.13 8.13 -18.84
C THR A 2 4.07 6.68 -18.40
N LEU A 3 4.78 5.81 -19.11
CA LEU A 3 4.91 4.40 -18.79
C LEU A 3 6.39 4.06 -18.65
N THR A 4 6.79 3.51 -17.50
CA THR A 4 8.14 2.99 -17.28
C THR A 4 8.08 1.48 -17.07
N ALA A 5 9.00 0.74 -17.69
CA ALA A 5 9.07 -0.70 -17.59
C ALA A 5 10.40 -1.13 -16.94
N ASP A 6 10.29 -2.06 -15.99
CA ASP A 6 11.41 -2.65 -15.24
C ASP A 6 11.53 -4.18 -15.50
N THR A 7 10.91 -4.63 -16.59
CA THR A 7 10.93 -6.03 -17.06
C THR A 7 11.90 -6.20 -18.21
N PRO A 8 12.57 -7.35 -18.34
CA PRO A 8 13.45 -7.64 -19.49
C PRO A 8 12.68 -7.81 -20.80
N GLU A 9 11.40 -8.21 -20.76
CA GLU A 9 10.57 -8.49 -21.92
C GLU A 9 10.20 -7.21 -22.68
N GLU A 10 10.06 -7.30 -24.02
CA GLU A 10 9.60 -6.20 -24.88
C GLU A 10 8.07 -6.10 -24.99
N GLY A 11 7.33 -7.11 -24.56
CA GLY A 11 5.87 -7.18 -24.69
C GLY A 11 5.13 -5.97 -24.10
N VAL A 12 5.65 -5.36 -23.01
CA VAL A 12 5.08 -4.13 -22.44
C VAL A 12 5.17 -2.97 -23.43
N ARG A 13 6.28 -2.84 -24.16
CA ARG A 13 6.45 -1.81 -25.18
C ARG A 13 5.47 -2.01 -26.33
N ASP A 14 5.38 -3.24 -26.81
CA ASP A 14 4.56 -3.57 -27.97
C ASP A 14 3.08 -3.33 -27.63
N ALA A 15 2.63 -3.75 -26.47
CA ALA A 15 1.27 -3.47 -25.97
C ALA A 15 1.01 -1.97 -25.82
N ALA A 16 1.96 -1.21 -25.28
CA ALA A 16 1.84 0.22 -25.10
C ALA A 16 1.74 0.97 -26.43
N MET A 17 2.52 0.55 -27.44
CA MET A 17 2.47 1.15 -28.78
C MET A 17 1.19 0.76 -29.52
N ALA A 18 0.73 -0.47 -29.38
CA ALA A 18 -0.53 -0.94 -29.99
C ALA A 18 -1.77 -0.26 -29.41
N ALA A 19 -1.72 0.23 -28.17
CA ALA A 19 -2.82 0.91 -27.51
C ALA A 19 -3.07 2.35 -28.05
N GLU A 20 -2.22 2.88 -28.91
CA GLU A 20 -2.34 4.21 -29.56
C GLU A 20 -2.67 5.34 -28.56
N ILE A 21 -2.13 5.28 -27.34
CA ILE A 21 -2.41 6.25 -26.27
C ILE A 21 -1.85 7.63 -26.66
N PRO A 22 -2.69 8.68 -26.75
CA PRO A 22 -2.20 10.02 -27.09
C PRO A 22 -1.14 10.51 -26.10
N ASN A 23 -0.05 11.07 -26.65
CA ASN A 23 1.07 11.61 -25.85
C ASN A 23 1.70 10.61 -24.88
N LEU A 24 1.69 9.32 -25.23
CA LEU A 24 2.39 8.30 -24.46
C LEU A 24 3.90 8.54 -24.53
N ARG A 25 4.54 8.53 -23.38
CA ARG A 25 5.97 8.48 -23.22
C ARG A 25 6.35 7.16 -22.57
N TYR A 26 7.06 6.32 -23.31
CA TYR A 26 7.55 5.04 -22.83
C TYR A 26 9.05 5.10 -22.58
N GLU A 27 9.49 4.56 -21.45
CA GLU A 27 10.90 4.37 -21.13
C GLU A 27 11.11 3.02 -20.45
N LYS A 28 12.11 2.27 -20.93
CA LYS A 28 12.51 0.99 -20.36
C LYS A 28 13.81 1.19 -19.57
N ASN A 29 13.84 0.71 -18.34
CA ASN A 29 15.05 0.68 -17.55
C ASN A 29 16.07 -0.28 -18.20
N ARG A 30 17.32 0.17 -18.33
CA ARG A 30 18.40 -0.65 -18.93
C ARG A 30 18.71 -1.88 -18.10
N ILE A 31 18.58 -1.78 -16.79
CA ILE A 31 18.71 -2.85 -15.81
C ILE A 31 17.53 -2.78 -14.85
N ARG A 32 17.13 -3.91 -14.30
CA ARG A 32 16.07 -3.96 -13.30
C ARG A 32 16.48 -3.18 -12.05
N GLN A 33 15.66 -2.21 -11.66
CA GLN A 33 15.95 -1.26 -10.58
C GLN A 33 15.05 -1.44 -9.36
N GLY A 34 13.99 -2.25 -9.47
CA GLY A 34 12.98 -2.42 -8.44
C GLY A 34 11.88 -1.36 -8.48
N ALA A 35 10.83 -1.58 -7.69
CA ALA A 35 9.59 -0.79 -7.76
C ALA A 35 9.83 0.70 -7.49
N ALA A 36 10.47 1.06 -6.39
CA ALA A 36 10.71 2.45 -6.00
C ALA A 36 11.45 3.26 -7.09
N ASN A 37 12.57 2.71 -7.60
CA ASN A 37 13.33 3.39 -8.66
C ASN A 37 12.56 3.48 -9.96
N ASN A 38 11.77 2.46 -10.33
CA ASN A 38 10.92 2.50 -11.51
C ASN A 38 9.82 3.56 -11.39
N TRP A 39 9.21 3.69 -10.20
CA TRP A 39 8.23 4.75 -9.92
C TRP A 39 8.87 6.13 -9.96
N ASN A 40 10.06 6.29 -9.38
CA ASN A 40 10.83 7.52 -9.45
C ASN A 40 11.14 7.94 -10.90
N ALA A 41 11.51 6.98 -11.75
CA ALA A 41 11.71 7.23 -13.17
C ALA A 41 10.43 7.76 -13.83
N ALA A 42 9.28 7.13 -13.58
CA ALA A 42 7.98 7.59 -14.10
C ALA A 42 7.64 9.00 -13.63
N VAL A 43 7.81 9.30 -12.33
CA VAL A 43 7.54 10.62 -11.75
C VAL A 43 8.46 11.70 -12.31
N ARG A 44 9.76 11.41 -12.50
CA ARG A 44 10.70 12.37 -13.13
C ARG A 44 10.29 12.72 -14.55
N LEU A 45 9.82 11.74 -15.32
CA LEU A 45 9.38 11.92 -16.70
C LEU A 45 8.03 12.61 -16.82
N ALA A 46 7.18 12.54 -15.81
CA ALA A 46 5.87 13.18 -15.79
C ALA A 46 6.00 14.71 -15.87
N ARG A 47 5.14 15.34 -16.66
CA ARG A 47 5.14 16.82 -16.88
C ARG A 47 4.01 17.53 -16.14
N GLY A 48 3.02 16.78 -15.63
CA GLY A 48 1.88 17.34 -14.91
C GLY A 48 2.28 17.84 -13.53
N GLU A 49 1.52 18.76 -13.01
CA GLU A 49 1.59 19.24 -11.63
C GLU A 49 1.14 18.14 -10.65
N TRP A 50 0.18 17.35 -11.06
CA TRP A 50 -0.38 16.26 -10.30
C TRP A 50 0.07 14.92 -10.87
N ILE A 51 0.38 13.99 -9.99
CA ILE A 51 0.80 12.63 -10.33
C ILE A 51 -0.32 11.66 -9.94
N LYS A 52 -0.84 10.96 -10.95
CA LYS A 52 -1.69 9.80 -10.78
C LYS A 52 -0.85 8.55 -11.05
N MET A 53 -0.39 7.90 -9.97
CA MET A 53 0.27 6.60 -10.10
C MET A 53 -0.77 5.54 -10.45
N MET A 54 -0.42 4.60 -11.34
CA MET A 54 -1.24 3.44 -11.66
C MET A 54 -0.31 2.24 -11.85
N HIS A 55 -0.53 1.19 -11.10
CA HIS A 55 0.20 -0.06 -11.27
C HIS A 55 -0.37 -0.85 -12.45
N HIS A 56 0.41 -1.77 -12.99
CA HIS A 56 0.06 -2.51 -14.21
C HIS A 56 -1.10 -3.51 -14.03
N ASP A 57 -1.42 -3.85 -12.81
CA ASP A 57 -2.48 -4.78 -12.40
C ASP A 57 -3.71 -4.07 -11.80
N ASP A 58 -3.73 -2.72 -11.82
CA ASP A 58 -4.79 -1.88 -11.30
C ASP A 58 -5.49 -1.12 -12.43
N TRP A 59 -6.76 -0.73 -12.22
CA TRP A 59 -7.54 0.04 -13.20
C TRP A 59 -8.58 0.95 -12.54
N PHE A 60 -9.11 1.90 -13.28
CA PHE A 60 -10.20 2.76 -12.83
C PHE A 60 -11.51 1.98 -12.71
N ALA A 61 -12.24 2.17 -11.61
CA ALA A 61 -13.53 1.52 -11.38
C ALA A 61 -14.62 2.01 -12.34
N SER A 62 -14.48 3.24 -12.86
CA SER A 62 -15.39 3.83 -13.84
C SER A 62 -14.67 4.87 -14.71
N PRO A 63 -15.23 5.26 -15.87
CA PRO A 63 -14.68 6.36 -16.68
C PRO A 63 -14.59 7.70 -15.94
N ALA A 64 -15.47 7.95 -14.96
CA ALA A 64 -15.48 9.17 -14.16
C ALA A 64 -14.52 9.13 -12.95
N SER A 65 -13.83 7.99 -12.69
CA SER A 65 -13.03 7.84 -11.48
C SER A 65 -11.92 8.87 -11.36
N LEU A 66 -11.21 9.18 -12.45
CA LEU A 66 -10.13 10.17 -12.42
C LEU A 66 -10.67 11.58 -12.19
N GLU A 67 -11.76 11.97 -12.82
CA GLU A 67 -12.44 13.25 -12.61
C GLU A 67 -12.83 13.40 -11.14
N ARG A 68 -13.49 12.39 -10.55
CA ARG A 68 -13.89 12.41 -9.13
C ARG A 68 -12.70 12.48 -8.18
N MET A 69 -11.55 11.90 -8.52
CA MET A 69 -10.33 12.08 -7.75
C MET A 69 -9.77 13.50 -7.87
N ALA A 70 -9.90 14.14 -9.04
CA ALA A 70 -9.51 15.53 -9.23
C ALA A 70 -10.42 16.49 -8.44
N ASP A 71 -11.73 16.24 -8.40
CA ASP A 71 -12.69 17.02 -7.63
C ASP A 71 -12.35 17.07 -6.12
N LEU A 72 -11.74 15.98 -5.58
CA LEU A 72 -11.27 15.98 -4.20
C LEU A 72 -10.21 17.08 -3.96
N LEU A 73 -9.30 17.28 -4.90
CA LEU A 73 -8.28 18.32 -4.80
C LEU A 73 -8.85 19.74 -5.01
N GLU A 74 -9.89 19.85 -5.83
CA GLU A 74 -10.61 21.14 -5.99
C GLU A 74 -11.36 21.52 -4.72
N SER A 75 -11.83 20.52 -3.95
CA SER A 75 -12.48 20.75 -2.65
C SER A 75 -11.51 21.23 -1.56
N ASP A 76 -10.22 20.93 -1.67
CA ASP A 76 -9.14 21.43 -0.81
C ASP A 76 -7.89 21.76 -1.63
N PRO A 77 -7.84 22.94 -2.30
CA PRO A 77 -6.73 23.33 -3.15
C PRO A 77 -5.37 23.45 -2.43
N ALA A 78 -5.37 23.49 -1.11
CA ALA A 78 -4.16 23.52 -0.30
C ALA A 78 -3.64 22.12 0.06
N ALA A 79 -4.36 21.05 -0.27
CA ALA A 79 -3.89 19.68 -0.10
C ALA A 79 -2.86 19.32 -1.18
N ASP A 80 -1.85 18.53 -0.80
CA ASP A 80 -0.87 17.96 -1.73
C ASP A 80 -1.15 16.48 -2.03
N LEU A 81 -2.14 15.88 -1.36
CA LEU A 81 -2.51 14.49 -1.48
C LEU A 81 -4.03 14.34 -1.51
N ALA A 82 -4.53 13.58 -2.48
CA ALA A 82 -5.88 13.03 -2.44
C ALA A 82 -5.83 11.51 -2.58
N PHE A 83 -6.78 10.79 -1.96
CA PHE A 83 -6.90 9.35 -2.10
C PHE A 83 -8.35 8.87 -1.98
N CYS A 84 -8.59 7.69 -2.53
CA CYS A 84 -9.93 7.14 -2.62
C CYS A 84 -9.98 5.69 -2.09
N GLY A 85 -11.19 5.19 -1.89
CA GLY A 85 -11.43 3.78 -1.68
C GLY A 85 -11.09 2.95 -2.93
N THR A 86 -11.00 1.63 -2.73
CA THR A 86 -10.65 0.66 -3.77
C THR A 86 -11.57 -0.55 -3.73
N TRP A 87 -11.80 -1.17 -4.89
CA TRP A 87 -12.24 -2.55 -4.97
C TRP A 87 -11.02 -3.47 -4.99
N GLN A 88 -10.96 -4.44 -4.09
CA GLN A 88 -9.99 -5.53 -4.16
C GLN A 88 -10.61 -6.63 -5.01
N VAL A 89 -10.01 -6.95 -6.16
CA VAL A 89 -10.54 -7.87 -7.15
C VAL A 89 -9.60 -9.07 -7.30
N THR A 90 -10.06 -10.26 -6.94
CA THR A 90 -9.27 -11.48 -7.11
C THR A 90 -9.15 -11.81 -8.60
N LEU A 91 -7.91 -11.87 -9.09
CA LEU A 91 -7.62 -12.29 -10.45
C LEU A 91 -7.53 -13.84 -10.47
N GLY A 92 -8.43 -14.49 -11.20
CA GLY A 92 -8.44 -15.95 -11.34
C GLY A 92 -7.15 -16.48 -12.00
N GLU A 93 -6.79 -17.74 -11.71
CA GLU A 93 -5.75 -18.45 -12.44
C GLU A 93 -6.17 -18.58 -13.92
N GLY A 94 -5.32 -18.12 -14.83
CA GLY A 94 -5.53 -18.25 -16.28
C GLY A 94 -6.13 -17.03 -16.98
N VAL A 95 -6.40 -15.92 -16.29
CA VAL A 95 -6.65 -14.64 -16.97
C VAL A 95 -5.30 -14.17 -17.54
N GLU A 96 -5.04 -14.50 -18.80
CA GLU A 96 -3.89 -13.94 -19.52
C GLU A 96 -4.00 -12.42 -19.49
N ARG A 97 -3.03 -11.78 -18.85
CA ARG A 97 -2.90 -10.33 -18.78
C ARG A 97 -2.87 -9.79 -20.21
N GLY A 98 -3.92 -9.11 -20.65
CA GLY A 98 -3.85 -8.30 -21.88
C GLY A 98 -4.80 -8.64 -23.03
N THR A 99 -5.78 -9.54 -22.91
CA THR A 99 -6.63 -9.88 -24.05
C THR A 99 -8.01 -9.20 -24.08
N GLU A 100 -8.46 -8.62 -22.97
CA GLU A 100 -9.60 -7.67 -23.00
C GLU A 100 -9.38 -6.57 -21.98
N PRO A 101 -9.66 -5.29 -22.29
CA PRO A 101 -9.80 -4.28 -21.27
C PRO A 101 -10.95 -4.75 -20.37
N ALA A 102 -10.65 -4.93 -19.07
CA ALA A 102 -11.70 -5.20 -18.09
C ALA A 102 -12.80 -4.15 -18.32
N ALA A 103 -13.98 -4.60 -18.72
CA ALA A 103 -15.07 -3.70 -18.98
C ALA A 103 -15.23 -2.78 -17.78
N PRO A 104 -15.45 -1.46 -17.98
CA PRO A 104 -15.65 -0.55 -16.87
C PRO A 104 -16.71 -1.15 -15.97
N CYS A 105 -16.48 -1.18 -14.66
CA CYS A 105 -17.41 -1.75 -13.67
C CYS A 105 -18.70 -0.91 -13.60
N SER A 106 -19.37 -0.79 -14.74
CA SER A 106 -20.68 -0.16 -14.88
C SER A 106 -21.75 -1.25 -14.78
N GLY A 107 -22.24 -1.46 -13.56
CA GLY A 107 -23.32 -2.40 -13.31
C GLY A 107 -22.84 -3.84 -13.04
N ASP A 108 -23.58 -4.55 -12.26
CA ASP A 108 -23.34 -5.81 -11.55
C ASP A 108 -22.80 -7.04 -12.32
N ALA A 109 -22.34 -6.93 -13.57
CA ALA A 109 -22.17 -8.10 -14.43
C ALA A 109 -20.75 -8.39 -14.96
N ALA A 110 -19.73 -7.55 -14.78
CA ALA A 110 -18.46 -7.72 -15.52
C ALA A 110 -17.17 -7.75 -14.66
N CYS A 111 -17.25 -7.61 -13.36
CA CYS A 111 -16.11 -7.76 -12.48
C CYS A 111 -16.25 -9.06 -11.69
N GLY A 112 -15.21 -9.92 -11.67
CA GLY A 112 -15.22 -11.25 -11.06
C GLY A 112 -15.98 -11.34 -9.72
N THR A 113 -16.51 -12.51 -9.42
CA THR A 113 -17.46 -12.78 -8.32
C THR A 113 -16.93 -12.48 -6.93
N ASP A 114 -15.58 -12.33 -6.75
CA ASP A 114 -14.93 -12.05 -5.47
C ASP A 114 -14.28 -10.66 -5.47
N ARG A 115 -15.09 -9.65 -5.18
CA ARG A 115 -14.60 -8.30 -4.91
C ARG A 115 -15.11 -7.80 -3.57
N PHE A 116 -14.27 -7.06 -2.85
CA PHE A 116 -14.68 -6.39 -1.62
C PHE A 116 -14.14 -4.95 -1.58
N PRO A 117 -14.91 -4.01 -1.03
CA PRO A 117 -14.48 -2.62 -0.95
C PRO A 117 -13.49 -2.45 0.20
N ARG A 118 -12.49 -1.59 -0.01
CA ARG A 118 -11.59 -1.08 1.01
C ARG A 118 -11.56 0.44 0.90
N GLY A 119 -11.88 1.12 1.98
CA GLY A 119 -11.84 2.57 2.06
C GLY A 119 -11.42 2.99 3.46
N ILE A 120 -11.07 4.25 3.61
CA ILE A 120 -10.75 4.81 4.91
C ILE A 120 -12.03 4.94 5.75
N SER A 121 -11.99 4.56 7.04
CA SER A 121 -13.05 4.86 7.98
C SER A 121 -12.88 6.29 8.52
N ARG A 122 -13.96 6.84 9.09
CA ARG A 122 -13.91 8.16 9.71
C ARG A 122 -12.88 8.22 10.86
N GLU A 123 -12.81 7.18 11.66
CA GLU A 123 -11.85 7.10 12.77
C GLU A 123 -10.40 7.06 12.27
N GLN A 124 -10.14 6.35 11.17
CA GLN A 124 -8.82 6.31 10.53
C GLN A 124 -8.45 7.67 9.93
N GLU A 125 -9.38 8.33 9.29
CA GLU A 125 -9.19 9.69 8.77
C GLU A 125 -8.85 10.66 9.91
N GLU A 126 -9.63 10.66 11.00
CA GLU A 126 -9.39 11.50 12.17
C GLU A 126 -8.01 11.21 12.80
N LEU A 127 -7.58 9.95 12.85
CA LEU A 127 -6.23 9.56 13.31
C LEU A 127 -5.12 10.18 12.47
N ILE A 128 -5.23 10.13 11.13
CA ILE A 128 -4.21 10.71 10.25
C ILE A 128 -4.22 12.24 10.36
N ARG A 129 -5.41 12.87 10.43
CA ARG A 129 -5.53 14.33 10.57
C ARG A 129 -4.94 14.83 11.90
N ALA A 130 -5.08 14.06 12.97
CA ALA A 130 -4.52 14.39 14.27
C ALA A 130 -2.98 14.27 14.26
N ASP A 131 -2.46 13.24 13.60
CA ASP A 131 -1.03 12.98 13.49
C ASP A 131 -0.76 12.00 12.33
N TYR A 132 -0.12 12.49 11.26
CA TYR A 132 0.21 11.67 10.09
C TYR A 132 1.07 10.44 10.43
N ARG A 133 1.84 10.49 11.53
CA ARG A 133 2.66 9.37 12.00
C ARG A 133 1.82 8.15 12.39
N ASN A 134 0.51 8.30 12.57
CA ASN A 134 -0.41 7.19 12.76
C ASN A 134 -0.50 6.25 11.55
N LEU A 135 -0.02 6.65 10.37
CA LEU A 135 0.18 5.73 9.24
C LEU A 135 1.13 4.59 9.58
N PHE A 136 2.06 4.78 10.52
CA PHE A 136 2.90 3.70 11.03
C PHE A 136 2.11 2.56 11.69
N LEU A 137 0.93 2.84 12.23
CA LEU A 137 0.04 1.83 12.81
C LEU A 137 -0.65 0.98 11.74
N GLY A 138 -0.85 1.54 10.54
CA GLY A 138 -1.43 0.86 9.39
C GLY A 138 -1.49 1.77 8.17
N ASN A 139 -1.34 1.17 6.96
CA ASN A 139 -1.51 1.90 5.72
C ASN A 139 -3.01 2.17 5.47
N TYR A 140 -3.52 3.28 6.00
CA TYR A 140 -4.92 3.69 5.86
C TYR A 140 -5.21 4.39 4.53
N ILE A 141 -4.17 4.86 3.81
CA ILE A 141 -4.29 5.50 2.50
C ILE A 141 -4.46 4.44 1.40
N GLY A 142 -3.67 3.37 1.47
CA GLY A 142 -3.75 2.27 0.53
C GLY A 142 -2.66 2.29 -0.54
N SER A 143 -2.91 1.59 -1.65
CA SER A 143 -1.99 1.46 -2.79
C SER A 143 -1.74 2.80 -3.47
N PRO A 144 -0.55 3.03 -4.07
CA PRO A 144 -0.28 4.21 -4.90
C PRO A 144 -1.32 4.45 -6.01
N SER A 145 -1.91 3.39 -6.55
CA SER A 145 -2.99 3.51 -7.53
C SER A 145 -4.27 4.16 -6.99
N ALA A 146 -4.47 4.19 -5.67
CA ALA A 146 -5.58 4.89 -5.04
C ALA A 146 -5.30 6.37 -4.77
N THR A 147 -4.12 6.88 -5.14
CA THR A 147 -3.68 8.25 -4.81
C THR A 147 -3.57 9.16 -6.02
N LEU A 148 -3.71 10.45 -5.76
CA LEU A 148 -3.38 11.55 -6.64
C LEU A 148 -2.63 12.58 -5.79
N TYR A 149 -1.39 12.94 -6.14
CA TYR A 149 -0.57 13.81 -5.31
C TYR A 149 0.17 14.86 -6.14
N ARG A 150 0.48 16.00 -5.50
CA ARG A 150 1.25 17.07 -6.13
C ARG A 150 2.69 16.63 -6.37
N LYS A 151 3.25 16.96 -7.54
CA LYS A 151 4.65 16.71 -7.86
C LYS A 151 5.53 17.64 -7.04
N THR A 152 5.99 17.15 -5.89
CA THR A 152 6.74 17.97 -4.91
C THR A 152 8.26 17.87 -5.04
N GLY A 153 8.76 17.01 -5.93
CA GLY A 153 10.18 16.66 -6.02
C GLY A 153 10.64 15.60 -5.00
N LEU A 154 9.75 15.11 -4.13
CA LEU A 154 10.05 13.92 -3.33
C LEU A 154 10.14 12.69 -4.22
N GLU A 155 11.07 11.81 -3.90
CA GLU A 155 11.23 10.51 -4.55
C GLU A 155 10.87 9.37 -3.57
N TYR A 156 10.40 8.25 -4.09
CA TYR A 156 10.21 7.03 -3.30
C TYR A 156 11.54 6.49 -2.81
N GLU A 157 11.60 5.97 -1.60
CA GLU A 157 12.83 5.48 -0.95
C GLU A 157 13.29 4.14 -1.54
N PRO A 158 14.44 4.07 -2.25
CA PRO A 158 14.89 2.85 -2.90
C PRO A 158 15.35 1.74 -1.94
N ALA A 159 15.63 2.09 -0.68
CA ALA A 159 16.02 1.11 0.34
C ALA A 159 14.84 0.26 0.83
N LEU A 160 13.62 0.63 0.47
CA LEU A 160 12.39 -0.06 0.85
C LEU A 160 11.84 -0.89 -0.33
N THR A 161 11.15 -1.96 0.00
CA THR A 161 10.51 -2.88 -0.96
C THR A 161 9.01 -3.01 -0.72
N TRP A 162 8.60 -3.03 0.55
CA TRP A 162 7.23 -3.28 0.99
C TRP A 162 6.50 -2.02 1.47
N LEU A 163 7.13 -1.21 2.32
CA LEU A 163 6.54 -0.01 2.91
C LEU A 163 6.89 1.27 2.14
N VAL A 164 7.24 1.15 0.88
CA VAL A 164 7.66 2.25 -0.02
C VAL A 164 6.59 3.34 -0.10
N ASP A 165 5.34 2.95 -0.26
CA ASP A 165 4.19 3.84 -0.35
C ASP A 165 3.90 4.53 0.98
N MET A 166 3.89 3.79 2.07
CA MET A 166 3.60 4.31 3.41
C MET A 166 4.67 5.32 3.84
N GLU A 167 5.94 5.05 3.60
CA GLU A 167 7.05 5.97 3.86
C GLU A 167 6.87 7.26 3.07
N TYR A 168 6.56 7.15 1.77
CA TYR A 168 6.35 8.29 0.90
C TYR A 168 5.18 9.17 1.36
N TYR A 169 4.06 8.56 1.76
CA TYR A 169 2.91 9.30 2.29
C TYR A 169 3.23 10.01 3.60
N MET A 170 3.98 9.37 4.47
CA MET A 170 4.40 10.00 5.73
C MET A 170 5.28 11.22 5.46
N ARG A 171 6.21 11.19 4.49
CA ARG A 171 6.99 12.37 4.10
C ARG A 171 6.15 13.47 3.43
N LEU A 172 5.21 13.09 2.58
CA LEU A 172 4.27 14.07 1.99
C LEU A 172 3.50 14.79 3.08
N LEU A 173 2.91 14.05 4.02
CA LEU A 173 2.09 14.61 5.10
C LEU A 173 2.93 15.33 6.18
N ALA A 174 4.19 14.94 6.38
CA ALA A 174 5.13 15.71 7.21
C ALA A 174 5.39 17.11 6.64
N ARG A 175 5.40 17.23 5.32
CA ARG A 175 5.61 18.48 4.61
C ARG A 175 4.33 19.32 4.55
N ASN A 176 3.20 18.70 4.25
CA ASN A 176 1.89 19.32 4.22
C ASN A 176 0.84 18.33 4.76
N PRO A 177 0.33 18.53 5.99
CA PRO A 177 -0.59 17.58 6.62
C PRO A 177 -2.01 17.61 6.01
N ARG A 178 -2.27 18.47 5.02
CA ARG A 178 -3.58 18.56 4.36
C ARG A 178 -3.71 17.47 3.30
N PHE A 179 -4.85 16.80 3.34
CA PHE A 179 -5.25 15.83 2.33
C PHE A 179 -6.76 15.83 2.13
N ALA A 180 -7.19 15.44 0.94
CA ALA A 180 -8.59 15.16 0.63
C ALA A 180 -8.80 13.66 0.46
N CYS A 181 -9.94 13.12 0.88
CA CYS A 181 -10.19 11.69 0.72
C CYS A 181 -11.66 11.36 0.56
N THR A 182 -11.91 10.18 0.00
CA THR A 182 -13.22 9.56 -0.03
C THR A 182 -13.09 8.06 0.24
N ALA A 183 -14.06 7.49 0.94
CA ALA A 183 -14.16 6.03 1.09
C ALA A 183 -14.73 5.35 -0.16
N GLU A 184 -15.22 6.13 -1.13
CA GLU A 184 -15.77 5.59 -2.36
C GLU A 184 -14.70 4.84 -3.17
N PRO A 185 -14.99 3.60 -3.63
CA PRO A 185 -14.03 2.83 -4.41
C PRO A 185 -13.97 3.28 -5.86
N LEU A 186 -13.00 4.13 -6.18
CA LEU A 186 -12.77 4.67 -7.53
C LEU A 186 -11.71 3.89 -8.31
N ILE A 187 -10.97 3.00 -7.67
CA ILE A 187 -9.91 2.18 -8.26
C ILE A 187 -10.19 0.71 -7.97
N CYS A 188 -9.94 -0.15 -8.96
CA CYS A 188 -9.87 -1.59 -8.77
C CYS A 188 -8.40 -2.00 -8.62
N ILE A 189 -8.10 -2.74 -7.55
CA ILE A 189 -6.79 -3.32 -7.26
C ILE A 189 -6.87 -4.80 -7.59
N GLY A 190 -6.09 -5.23 -8.58
CA GLY A 190 -5.98 -6.64 -8.91
C GLY A 190 -5.20 -7.39 -7.82
N VAL A 191 -5.74 -8.49 -7.31
CA VAL A 191 -5.10 -9.32 -6.28
C VAL A 191 -4.80 -10.70 -6.85
N SER A 192 -3.53 -11.11 -6.83
CA SER A 192 -3.08 -12.43 -7.25
C SER A 192 -2.04 -13.00 -6.28
N GLU A 193 -1.92 -14.32 -6.20
CA GLU A 193 -0.94 -15.00 -5.33
C GLU A 193 0.51 -14.71 -5.72
N SER A 194 0.76 -14.34 -6.97
CA SER A 194 2.10 -14.03 -7.49
C SER A 194 2.60 -12.63 -7.17
N GLN A 195 1.80 -11.79 -6.52
CA GLN A 195 2.16 -10.40 -6.22
C GLN A 195 3.29 -10.30 -5.21
N LEU A 196 4.08 -9.22 -5.34
CA LEU A 196 5.12 -8.86 -4.39
C LEU A 196 4.57 -8.77 -2.94
N THR A 197 3.34 -8.29 -2.80
CA THR A 197 2.60 -8.17 -1.53
C THR A 197 2.59 -9.48 -0.73
N GLU A 198 2.26 -10.62 -1.35
CA GLU A 198 2.19 -11.91 -0.65
C GLU A 198 3.58 -12.39 -0.18
N ARG A 199 4.60 -12.16 -0.99
CA ARG A 199 5.98 -12.49 -0.62
C ARG A 199 6.48 -11.61 0.54
N CYS A 200 6.30 -10.31 0.45
CA CYS A 200 6.72 -9.38 1.48
C CYS A 200 5.96 -9.58 2.79
N ARG A 201 4.65 -9.89 2.73
CA ARG A 201 3.81 -10.09 3.90
C ARG A 201 4.26 -11.25 4.79
N THR A 202 4.96 -12.24 4.26
CA THR A 202 5.47 -13.40 5.00
C THR A 202 6.93 -13.26 5.42
N ASP A 203 7.67 -12.29 4.89
CA ASP A 203 9.07 -12.06 5.20
C ASP A 203 9.24 -11.24 6.49
N GLY A 204 9.55 -11.94 7.58
CA GLY A 204 9.68 -11.30 8.90
C GLY A 204 10.92 -10.41 9.05
N GLU A 205 12.01 -10.71 8.34
CA GLU A 205 13.23 -9.90 8.34
C GLU A 205 12.97 -8.58 7.62
N LEU A 206 12.40 -8.65 6.42
CA LEU A 206 12.02 -7.48 5.64
C LEU A 206 11.05 -6.57 6.42
N ASN A 207 9.99 -7.16 7.00
CA ASN A 207 9.02 -6.40 7.75
C ASN A 207 9.65 -5.67 8.95
N LEU A 208 10.48 -6.37 9.75
CA LEU A 208 11.14 -5.73 10.88
C LEU A 208 12.11 -4.64 10.44
N TYR A 209 12.87 -4.88 9.38
CA TYR A 209 13.80 -3.89 8.82
C TYR A 209 13.05 -2.62 8.39
N GLU A 210 12.00 -2.75 7.57
CA GLU A 210 11.31 -1.61 6.99
C GLU A 210 10.45 -0.85 8.02
N TYR A 211 9.74 -1.54 8.92
CA TYR A 211 9.11 -0.88 10.05
C TYR A 211 10.14 -0.19 10.97
N GLY A 212 11.30 -0.80 11.18
CA GLY A 212 12.39 -0.19 11.92
C GLY A 212 13.00 1.02 11.22
N PHE A 213 13.06 1.01 9.89
CA PHE A 213 13.46 2.16 9.08
C PHE A 213 12.52 3.34 9.32
N LEU A 214 11.21 3.16 9.12
CA LEU A 214 10.21 4.19 9.37
C LEU A 214 10.23 4.69 10.82
N PHE A 215 10.40 3.77 11.77
CA PHE A 215 10.45 4.09 13.19
C PHE A 215 11.57 5.07 13.55
N ARG A 216 12.74 4.94 12.90
CA ARG A 216 13.86 5.85 13.06
C ARG A 216 13.68 7.15 12.26
N GLU A 217 13.28 7.03 11.00
CA GLU A 217 13.13 8.15 10.07
C GLU A 217 12.17 9.21 10.62
N PHE A 218 11.05 8.79 11.21
CA PHE A 218 10.02 9.67 11.74
C PHE A 218 10.11 9.92 13.26
N ASP A 219 11.21 9.53 13.91
CA ASP A 219 11.45 9.68 15.35
C ASP A 219 10.26 9.21 16.23
N LEU A 220 9.80 7.99 15.98
CA LEU A 220 8.57 7.46 16.59
C LEU A 220 8.78 6.94 18.03
N LYS A 221 10.02 6.91 18.52
CA LYS A 221 10.40 6.32 19.81
C LYS A 221 9.74 7.00 21.02
N SER A 222 9.41 8.28 20.91
CA SER A 222 8.87 9.08 22.01
C SER A 222 7.45 8.67 22.42
N GLU A 223 6.73 7.91 21.58
CA GLU A 223 5.35 7.54 21.82
C GLU A 223 5.15 6.04 21.97
N GLU A 224 4.55 5.61 23.08
CA GLU A 224 4.39 4.21 23.45
C GLU A 224 3.64 3.40 22.37
N ARG A 225 2.59 3.98 21.76
CA ARG A 225 1.81 3.32 20.68
C ARG A 225 2.67 2.86 19.50
N PHE A 226 3.69 3.65 19.14
CA PHE A 226 4.59 3.29 18.04
C PHE A 226 5.63 2.26 18.47
N CYS A 227 6.10 2.34 19.71
CA CYS A 227 6.93 1.30 20.31
C CYS A 227 6.19 -0.04 20.38
N GLU A 228 4.92 -0.04 20.80
CA GLU A 228 4.06 -1.22 20.82
C GLU A 228 3.91 -1.81 19.41
N LYS A 229 3.66 -0.97 18.40
CA LYS A 229 3.53 -1.42 17.00
C LYS A 229 4.80 -2.12 16.52
N LEU A 230 5.99 -1.53 16.76
CA LEU A 230 7.25 -2.14 16.36
C LEU A 230 7.48 -3.48 17.06
N VAL A 231 7.22 -3.56 18.37
CA VAL A 231 7.28 -4.83 19.12
C VAL A 231 6.28 -5.83 18.58
N GLN A 232 5.07 -5.40 18.25
CA GLN A 232 4.04 -6.27 17.65
C GLN A 232 4.51 -6.89 16.33
N ILE A 233 5.16 -6.09 15.46
CA ILE A 233 5.75 -6.59 14.21
C ILE A 233 6.83 -7.64 14.52
N GLY A 234 7.77 -7.35 15.39
CA GLY A 234 8.80 -8.31 15.79
C GLY A 234 8.21 -9.62 16.34
N LEU A 235 7.28 -9.52 17.28
CA LEU A 235 6.62 -10.69 17.86
C LEU A 235 5.76 -11.48 16.85
N LYS A 236 5.09 -10.80 15.92
CA LYS A 236 4.31 -11.45 14.84
C LYS A 236 5.18 -12.42 14.05
N TYR A 237 6.38 -12.03 13.74
CA TYR A 237 7.32 -12.81 12.94
C TYR A 237 8.36 -13.59 13.76
N GLY A 238 8.16 -13.70 15.09
CA GLY A 238 9.05 -14.47 15.96
C GLY A 238 10.46 -13.92 16.10
N GLN A 239 10.64 -12.62 15.83
CA GLN A 239 11.96 -12.00 15.92
C GLN A 239 12.41 -11.91 17.38
N PRO A 240 13.69 -12.25 17.69
CA PRO A 240 14.20 -12.20 19.04
C PRO A 240 14.42 -10.76 19.51
N TRP A 241 14.54 -10.59 20.84
CA TRP A 241 14.76 -9.28 21.47
C TRP A 241 15.95 -8.53 20.88
N GLU A 242 17.04 -9.22 20.61
CA GLU A 242 18.30 -8.67 20.11
C GLU A 242 18.13 -7.90 18.78
N LYS A 243 17.08 -8.20 18.01
CA LYS A 243 16.73 -7.48 16.79
C LYS A 243 15.81 -6.27 17.03
N ILE A 244 15.13 -6.23 18.17
CA ILE A 244 14.25 -5.11 18.57
C ILE A 244 15.02 -4.06 19.39
N GLU A 245 15.95 -4.51 20.23
CA GLU A 245 16.75 -3.66 21.12
C GLU A 245 17.43 -2.46 20.42
N PRO A 246 17.99 -2.59 19.19
CA PRO A 246 18.66 -1.47 18.52
C PRO A 246 17.73 -0.29 18.17
N TYR A 247 16.43 -0.48 18.22
CA TYR A 247 15.46 0.61 18.03
C TYR A 247 15.18 1.39 19.31
N GLY A 248 15.75 0.97 20.46
CA GLY A 248 15.64 1.65 21.74
C GLY A 248 14.28 1.53 22.41
N VAL A 249 13.51 0.51 22.05
CA VAL A 249 12.27 0.13 22.75
C VAL A 249 12.63 -0.49 24.10
N SER A 250 11.77 -0.33 25.13
CA SER A 250 12.06 -0.89 26.44
C SER A 250 11.89 -2.41 26.47
N ARG A 251 12.83 -3.11 27.13
CA ARG A 251 12.76 -4.56 27.33
C ARG A 251 11.55 -4.98 28.16
N ALA A 252 11.07 -4.08 29.03
CA ALA A 252 9.87 -4.31 29.82
C ALA A 252 8.63 -4.42 28.93
N LEU A 253 8.46 -3.47 28.00
CA LEU A 253 7.37 -3.48 27.01
C LEU A 253 7.40 -4.75 26.17
N TRP A 254 8.59 -5.13 25.65
CA TRP A 254 8.71 -6.36 24.86
C TRP A 254 8.31 -7.61 25.65
N LYS A 255 8.77 -7.75 26.92
CA LYS A 255 8.40 -8.88 27.78
C LYS A 255 6.91 -8.94 28.05
N GLU A 256 6.28 -7.80 28.32
CA GLU A 256 4.87 -7.71 28.57
C GLU A 256 4.05 -8.14 27.34
N MET A 257 4.36 -7.58 26.18
CA MET A 257 3.68 -7.93 24.93
C MET A 257 3.90 -9.39 24.54
N ALA A 258 5.11 -9.92 24.72
CA ALA A 258 5.41 -11.33 24.47
C ALA A 258 4.58 -12.25 25.40
N ARG A 259 4.39 -11.88 26.67
CA ARG A 259 3.53 -12.59 27.59
C ARG A 259 2.06 -12.55 27.15
N ARG A 260 1.54 -11.36 26.79
CA ARG A 260 0.16 -11.19 26.29
C ARG A 260 -0.10 -12.05 25.06
N LYS A 261 0.84 -12.09 24.10
CA LYS A 261 0.77 -12.92 22.90
C LYS A 261 0.68 -14.42 23.27
N ARG A 262 1.57 -14.92 24.13
CA ARG A 262 1.55 -16.33 24.57
C ARG A 262 0.23 -16.72 25.22
N MET A 263 -0.33 -15.85 26.06
CA MET A 263 -1.64 -16.11 26.69
C MET A 263 -2.78 -16.13 25.67
N GLY A 264 -2.74 -15.24 24.68
CA GLY A 264 -3.69 -15.22 23.56
C GLY A 264 -3.63 -16.50 22.73
N ASP A 265 -2.41 -16.95 22.39
CA ASP A 265 -2.17 -18.19 21.63
C ASP A 265 -2.66 -19.42 22.40
N LEU A 266 -2.41 -19.52 23.70
CA LEU A 266 -2.91 -20.58 24.57
C LEU A 266 -4.45 -20.59 24.65
N GLY A 267 -5.06 -19.41 24.77
CA GLY A 267 -6.53 -19.26 24.77
C GLY A 267 -7.15 -19.71 23.42
N ALA A 268 -6.51 -19.41 22.32
CA ALA A 268 -6.94 -19.83 20.98
C ALA A 268 -6.85 -21.35 20.82
N LEU A 269 -5.76 -21.96 21.28
CA LEU A 269 -5.57 -23.43 21.27
C LEU A 269 -6.61 -24.14 22.12
N ALA A 270 -6.91 -23.65 23.33
CA ALA A 270 -7.93 -24.21 24.21
C ALA A 270 -9.33 -24.16 23.57
N LYS A 271 -9.69 -23.03 22.93
CA LYS A 271 -10.95 -22.88 22.17
C LYS A 271 -11.03 -23.84 20.97
N ALA A 272 -9.92 -24.04 20.26
CA ALA A 272 -9.87 -24.96 19.12
C ALA A 272 -10.03 -26.44 19.58
N ALA A 273 -9.38 -26.81 20.68
CA ALA A 273 -9.51 -28.13 21.28
C ALA A 273 -10.95 -28.40 21.76
N GLY A 274 -11.59 -27.46 22.44
CA GLY A 274 -12.98 -27.55 22.87
C GLY A 274 -13.96 -27.72 21.70
N ARG A 275 -13.76 -27.03 20.58
CA ARG A 275 -14.58 -27.21 19.36
C ARG A 275 -14.40 -28.59 18.69
N LYS A 276 -13.19 -29.17 18.75
CA LYS A 276 -12.94 -30.52 18.24
C LYS A 276 -13.63 -31.60 19.10
N LEU A 277 -13.68 -31.43 20.42
CA LEU A 277 -14.37 -32.34 21.33
C LEU A 277 -15.89 -32.29 21.13
N LEU A 278 -16.48 -31.09 20.94
CA LEU A 278 -17.91 -30.91 20.67
C LEU A 278 -18.38 -31.42 19.29
N ARG A 279 -17.46 -31.65 18.33
CA ARG A 279 -17.78 -32.24 17.02
C ARG A 279 -17.64 -33.75 16.98
N ARG A 280 -17.16 -34.40 18.05
CA ARG A 280 -16.95 -35.85 18.17
C ARG A 280 -17.95 -36.53 19.13
N GLY A 281 -18.80 -35.78 19.81
CA GLY A 281 -19.97 -36.23 20.52
C GLY A 281 -21.25 -35.96 19.73
#